data_894ab2877837cdf201bc862ce23c938d
#
_entry.id   894ab2877837cdf201bc862ce23c938d
#
_cell.length_a   1.000
_cell.length_b   1.000
_cell.length_c   1.000
_cell.angle_alpha   90.00
_cell.angle_beta   90.00
_cell.angle_gamma   90.00
#
_symmetry.space_group_name_H-M   'P 1'
#
loop_
_entity.id
_entity.type
_entity.pdbx_description
1 polymer ?
#
loop_
_entity_poly.entity_id
_entity_poly.type
_entity_poly.pdbx_seq_one_letter_code
_entity_poly.pdbx_strand_id
1 'polypeptide(L)'
;YTVCRGQRLVIAGPNGAGKSTLMQVLDGKRRPSGGMVRLGTGARPSIFAQQQNRLGQGRVIDVIWNKYPRMTELEVRSHLAKLGFRGETVFKPCEALSGGELARLRFAEIVLERPNLLFLDEPTNHLDIYTRENLTEA
;
A
#
# COMPACT_ATOMS: atom_id res chain seq x y z
N TYR A 1 -4.42 -22.29 8.74
CA TYR A 1 -3.21 -22.21 7.93
C TYR A 1 -2.22 -21.25 8.59
N THR A 2 -0.92 -21.57 8.53
CA THR A 2 0.15 -20.75 9.10
C THR A 2 1.04 -20.26 7.95
N VAL A 3 1.31 -18.95 7.94
CA VAL A 3 2.26 -18.32 6.99
C VAL A 3 3.54 -17.98 7.75
N CYS A 4 4.67 -18.45 7.25
CA CYS A 4 5.98 -18.20 7.85
C CYS A 4 6.70 -17.03 7.14
N ARG A 5 7.72 -16.49 7.82
CA ARG A 5 8.57 -15.44 7.26
C ARG A 5 9.22 -15.91 5.94
N GLY A 6 9.25 -15.03 4.94
CA GLY A 6 9.81 -15.30 3.62
C GLY A 6 8.87 -16.06 2.67
N GLN A 7 7.69 -16.46 3.14
CA GLN A 7 6.71 -17.10 2.26
C GLN A 7 5.95 -16.05 1.45
N ARG A 8 5.66 -16.42 0.19
CA ARG A 8 4.74 -15.71 -0.70
C ARG A 8 3.51 -16.60 -0.89
N LEU A 9 2.34 -16.09 -0.54
CA LEU A 9 1.07 -16.81 -0.64
C LEU A 9 0.16 -16.10 -1.63
N VAL A 10 -0.38 -16.85 -2.58
CA VAL A 10 -1.39 -16.36 -3.52
C VAL A 10 -2.74 -16.92 -3.13
N ILE A 11 -3.73 -16.03 -3.01
CA ILE A 11 -5.13 -16.38 -2.76
C ILE A 11 -5.88 -16.21 -4.08
N ALA A 12 -6.22 -17.33 -4.73
CA ALA A 12 -6.92 -17.35 -6.00
C ALA A 12 -8.38 -17.79 -5.83
N GLY A 13 -9.25 -17.26 -6.69
CA GLY A 13 -10.67 -17.63 -6.72
C GLY A 13 -11.48 -16.64 -7.57
N PRO A 14 -12.74 -16.99 -7.94
CA PRO A 14 -13.61 -16.14 -8.74
C PRO A 14 -13.97 -14.84 -8.00
N ASN A 15 -14.50 -13.88 -8.76
CA ASN A 15 -15.04 -12.65 -8.15
C ASN A 15 -16.18 -13.00 -7.19
N GLY A 16 -16.23 -12.32 -6.05
CA GLY A 16 -17.21 -12.61 -5.00
C GLY A 16 -16.86 -13.78 -4.06
N ALA A 17 -15.78 -14.53 -4.29
CA ALA A 17 -15.35 -15.65 -3.43
C ALA A 17 -14.89 -15.24 -2.02
N GLY A 18 -14.87 -13.94 -1.72
CA GLY A 18 -14.50 -13.43 -0.40
C GLY A 18 -13.03 -13.13 -0.19
N LYS A 19 -12.22 -13.05 -1.26
CA LYS A 19 -10.78 -12.73 -1.18
C LYS A 19 -10.51 -11.43 -0.41
N SER A 20 -11.17 -10.33 -0.81
CA SER A 20 -11.02 -9.01 -0.14
C SER A 20 -11.59 -9.03 1.28
N THR A 21 -12.64 -9.83 1.55
CA THR A 21 -13.15 -10.04 2.91
C THR A 21 -12.11 -10.72 3.78
N LEU A 22 -11.45 -11.76 3.26
CA LEU A 22 -10.36 -12.42 3.98
C LEU A 22 -9.21 -11.44 4.27
N MET A 23 -8.82 -10.60 3.30
CA MET A 23 -7.82 -9.56 3.51
C MET A 23 -8.21 -8.59 4.63
N GLN A 24 -9.49 -8.15 4.67
CA GLN A 24 -10.00 -7.28 5.75
C GLN A 24 -9.96 -7.96 7.12
N VAL A 25 -10.20 -9.28 7.17
CA VAL A 25 -10.11 -10.06 8.41
C VAL A 25 -8.65 -10.18 8.86
N LEU A 26 -7.73 -10.42 7.94
CA LEU A 26 -6.30 -10.51 8.22
C LEU A 26 -5.70 -9.16 8.66
N ASP A 27 -6.23 -8.05 8.12
CA ASP A 27 -5.87 -6.67 8.51
C ASP A 27 -6.53 -6.21 9.83
N GLY A 28 -7.39 -7.04 10.41
CA GLY A 28 -8.10 -6.72 11.64
C GLY A 28 -9.28 -5.75 11.49
N LYS A 29 -9.59 -5.31 10.26
CA LYS A 29 -10.74 -4.41 9.98
C LYS A 29 -12.10 -5.10 10.08
N ARG A 30 -12.10 -6.43 10.01
CA ARG A 30 -13.31 -7.24 10.12
C ARG A 30 -13.07 -8.42 11.04
N ARG A 31 -14.07 -8.75 11.87
CA ARG A 31 -14.02 -9.95 12.71
C ARG A 31 -14.30 -11.19 11.85
N PRO A 32 -13.55 -12.30 12.07
CA PRO A 32 -13.84 -13.57 11.39
C PRO A 32 -15.21 -14.13 11.85
N SER A 33 -15.92 -14.79 10.94
CA SER A 33 -17.17 -15.49 11.27
C SER A 33 -16.94 -16.75 12.11
N GLY A 34 -15.74 -17.29 12.08
CA GLY A 34 -15.30 -18.44 12.86
C GLY A 34 -13.78 -18.55 12.85
N GLY A 35 -13.23 -19.30 13.79
CA GLY A 35 -11.78 -19.40 13.96
C GLY A 35 -11.15 -18.14 14.57
N MET A 36 -9.85 -18.00 14.39
CA MET A 36 -9.09 -16.85 14.88
C MET A 36 -7.97 -16.46 13.91
N VAL A 37 -7.64 -15.18 13.88
CA VAL A 37 -6.41 -14.67 13.27
C VAL A 37 -5.45 -14.32 14.38
N ARG A 38 -4.22 -14.81 14.26
CA ARG A 38 -3.14 -14.49 15.19
C ARG A 38 -1.94 -14.01 14.40
N LEU A 39 -1.57 -12.77 14.60
CA LEU A 39 -0.31 -12.24 14.08
C LEU A 39 0.85 -12.67 14.98
N GLY A 40 1.96 -13.08 14.38
CA GLY A 40 3.19 -13.42 15.11
C GLY A 40 3.78 -12.20 15.82
N THR A 41 4.57 -12.46 16.86
CA THR A 41 5.29 -11.39 17.59
C THR A 41 6.17 -10.59 16.63
N GLY A 42 6.03 -9.26 16.63
CA GLY A 42 6.78 -8.37 15.76
C GLY A 42 6.27 -8.29 14.31
N ALA A 43 5.13 -8.93 13.98
CA ALA A 43 4.50 -8.74 12.69
C ALA A 43 4.03 -7.28 12.55
N ARG A 44 4.42 -6.65 11.42
CA ARG A 44 4.01 -5.31 11.03
C ARG A 44 3.27 -5.41 9.69
N PRO A 45 1.95 -5.67 9.74
CA PRO A 45 1.17 -5.79 8.53
C PRO A 45 0.97 -4.42 7.86
N SER A 46 0.95 -4.40 6.54
CA SER A 46 0.41 -3.31 5.74
C SER A 46 -0.41 -3.90 4.60
N ILE A 47 -1.43 -3.17 4.18
CA ILE A 47 -2.32 -3.59 3.12
C ILE A 47 -2.30 -2.61 1.96
N PHE A 48 -2.09 -3.14 0.77
CA PHE A 48 -2.31 -2.43 -0.48
C PHE A 48 -3.64 -2.90 -1.07
N ALA A 49 -4.70 -2.15 -0.84
CA ALA A 49 -6.06 -2.48 -1.32
C ALA A 49 -6.56 -1.44 -2.31
N GLN A 50 -7.24 -1.91 -3.34
CA GLN A 50 -7.80 -1.11 -4.42
C GLN A 50 -8.81 -0.05 -3.94
N GLN A 51 -9.55 -0.34 -2.87
CA GLN A 51 -10.63 0.55 -2.37
C GLN A 51 -10.19 1.59 -1.33
N GLN A 52 -8.92 1.65 -0.95
CA GLN A 52 -8.41 2.67 -0.02
C GLN A 52 -8.01 3.97 -0.71
N ASN A 53 -8.75 4.40 -1.71
CA ASN A 53 -8.49 5.59 -2.54
C ASN A 53 -8.72 6.93 -1.83
N ARG A 54 -8.91 6.95 -0.51
CA ARG A 54 -8.94 8.20 0.26
C ARG A 54 -7.58 8.42 0.91
N LEU A 55 -6.61 8.76 0.09
CA LEU A 55 -5.47 9.51 0.57
C LEU A 55 -6.01 10.86 1.05
N GLY A 56 -5.49 11.35 2.19
CA GLY A 56 -5.99 12.56 2.83
C GLY A 56 -6.14 13.74 1.85
N GLN A 57 -6.91 14.73 2.24
CA GLN A 57 -6.98 16.00 1.51
C GLN A 57 -5.60 16.67 1.53
N GLY A 58 -5.22 17.30 0.42
CA GLY A 58 -3.97 18.02 0.33
C GLY A 58 -3.14 17.63 -0.90
N ARG A 59 -1.88 18.03 -0.90
CA ARG A 59 -0.94 17.77 -2.00
C ARG A 59 -0.25 16.43 -1.78
N VAL A 60 0.28 15.87 -2.85
CA VAL A 60 1.07 14.62 -2.83
C VAL A 60 2.16 14.64 -1.74
N ILE A 61 2.91 15.74 -1.65
CA ILE A 61 3.97 15.90 -0.65
C ILE A 61 3.43 15.88 0.79
N ASP A 62 2.26 16.47 1.01
CA ASP A 62 1.66 16.60 2.34
C ASP A 62 1.24 15.22 2.89
N VAL A 63 0.84 14.28 2.04
CA VAL A 63 0.49 12.91 2.43
C VAL A 63 1.66 12.22 3.16
N ILE A 64 2.85 12.36 2.60
CA ILE A 64 4.06 11.79 3.20
C ILE A 64 4.54 12.62 4.37
N TRP A 65 4.61 13.94 4.22
CA TRP A 65 5.20 14.81 5.22
C TRP A 65 4.40 14.87 6.51
N ASN A 66 3.06 14.90 6.45
CA ASN A 66 2.21 14.86 7.64
C ASN A 66 2.39 13.57 8.45
N LYS A 67 2.66 12.46 7.77
CA LYS A 67 2.86 11.16 8.43
C LYS A 67 4.29 11.01 8.97
N TYR A 68 5.25 11.66 8.34
CA TYR A 68 6.68 11.61 8.69
C TYR A 68 7.28 13.01 8.88
N PRO A 69 6.85 13.76 9.89
CA PRO A 69 7.21 15.18 10.07
C PRO A 69 8.70 15.42 10.38
N ARG A 70 9.44 14.35 10.68
CA ARG A 70 10.90 14.44 10.90
C ARG A 70 11.70 14.41 9.60
N MET A 71 11.09 14.05 8.49
CA MET A 71 11.75 14.10 7.19
C MET A 71 11.86 15.53 6.70
N THR A 72 13.00 15.87 6.12
CA THR A 72 13.18 17.14 5.41
C THR A 72 12.39 17.12 4.10
N GLU A 73 12.10 18.29 3.54
CA GLU A 73 11.44 18.39 2.24
C GLU A 73 12.23 17.65 1.15
N LEU A 74 13.56 17.75 1.18
CA LEU A 74 14.42 17.06 0.22
C LEU A 74 14.29 15.54 0.30
N GLU A 75 14.22 14.98 1.50
CA GLU A 75 14.05 13.54 1.72
C GLU A 75 12.67 13.07 1.22
N VAL A 76 11.60 13.82 1.52
CA VAL A 76 10.25 13.52 1.04
C VAL A 76 10.20 13.56 -0.49
N ARG A 77 10.74 14.63 -1.10
CA ARG A 77 10.79 14.76 -2.56
C ARG A 77 11.64 13.67 -3.22
N SER A 78 12.77 13.32 -2.64
CA SER A 78 13.63 12.24 -3.13
C SER A 78 12.94 10.89 -3.08
N HIS A 79 12.17 10.63 -2.01
CA HIS A 79 11.38 9.41 -1.88
C HIS A 79 10.27 9.36 -2.93
N LEU A 80 9.50 10.42 -3.08
CA LEU A 80 8.42 10.55 -4.06
C LEU A 80 8.93 10.45 -5.51
N ALA A 81 10.13 11.00 -5.80
CA ALA A 81 10.73 10.95 -7.12
C ALA A 81 11.04 9.52 -7.59
N LYS A 82 11.38 8.60 -6.68
CA LYS A 82 11.59 7.16 -6.99
C LYS A 82 10.31 6.49 -7.50
N LEU A 83 9.15 7.05 -7.15
CA LEU A 83 7.82 6.54 -7.51
C LEU A 83 7.14 7.40 -8.58
N GLY A 84 7.92 8.21 -9.29
CA GLY A 84 7.48 8.96 -10.45
C GLY A 84 6.91 10.36 -10.16
N PHE A 85 6.89 10.82 -8.90
CA PHE A 85 6.49 12.18 -8.56
C PHE A 85 7.71 13.10 -8.54
N ARG A 86 7.90 13.88 -9.60
CA ARG A 86 9.06 14.75 -9.78
C ARG A 86 8.65 16.20 -10.04
N GLY A 87 9.52 17.17 -9.68
CA GLY A 87 9.28 18.58 -9.91
C GLY A 87 7.96 19.06 -9.31
N GLU A 88 7.15 19.72 -10.07
CA GLU A 88 5.85 20.28 -9.66
C GLU A 88 4.79 19.20 -9.34
N THR A 89 4.97 17.96 -9.80
CA THR A 89 3.97 16.90 -9.56
C THR A 89 3.85 16.55 -8.08
N VAL A 90 4.84 16.85 -7.25
CA VAL A 90 4.76 16.63 -5.79
C VAL A 90 3.78 17.59 -5.11
N PHE A 91 3.46 18.72 -5.74
CA PHE A 91 2.51 19.71 -5.23
C PHE A 91 1.10 19.55 -5.79
N LYS A 92 0.90 18.57 -6.68
CA LYS A 92 -0.40 18.27 -7.28
C LYS A 92 -1.41 17.88 -6.18
N PRO A 93 -2.66 18.39 -6.22
CA PRO A 93 -3.70 17.95 -5.30
C PRO A 93 -3.99 16.45 -5.47
N CYS A 94 -4.20 15.75 -4.37
CA CYS A 94 -4.48 14.31 -4.40
C CYS A 94 -5.75 13.97 -5.19
N GLU A 95 -6.74 14.87 -5.19
CA GLU A 95 -7.99 14.71 -5.93
C GLU A 95 -7.80 14.76 -7.46
N ALA A 96 -6.69 15.37 -7.91
CA ALA A 96 -6.35 15.47 -9.33
C ALA A 96 -5.47 14.30 -9.83
N LEU A 97 -5.17 13.33 -8.97
CA LEU A 97 -4.38 12.15 -9.33
C LEU A 97 -5.21 11.16 -10.13
N SER A 98 -4.60 10.58 -11.16
CA SER A 98 -5.13 9.38 -11.82
C SER A 98 -5.09 8.18 -10.87
N GLY A 99 -5.87 7.13 -11.18
CA GLY A 99 -5.85 5.90 -10.38
C GLY A 99 -4.46 5.28 -10.23
N GLY A 100 -3.64 5.31 -11.29
CA GLY A 100 -2.26 4.84 -11.25
C GLY A 100 -1.34 5.73 -10.40
N GLU A 101 -1.49 7.06 -10.49
CA GLU A 101 -0.74 7.99 -9.62
C GLU A 101 -1.13 7.78 -8.15
N LEU A 102 -2.42 7.60 -7.87
CA LEU A 102 -2.92 7.33 -6.53
C LEU A 102 -2.34 6.03 -5.96
N ALA A 103 -2.29 4.98 -6.77
CA ALA A 103 -1.68 3.70 -6.40
C ALA A 103 -0.17 3.85 -6.10
N ARG A 104 0.58 4.61 -6.92
CA ARG A 104 2.00 4.90 -6.66
C ARG A 104 2.20 5.69 -5.38
N LEU A 105 1.34 6.69 -5.10
CA LEU A 105 1.43 7.46 -3.86
C LEU A 105 1.16 6.59 -2.63
N ARG A 106 0.17 5.68 -2.71
CA ARG A 106 -0.10 4.71 -1.65
C ARG A 106 1.08 3.77 -1.45
N PHE A 107 1.70 3.33 -2.53
CA PHE A 107 2.91 2.52 -2.46
C PHE A 107 4.08 3.27 -1.80
N ALA A 108 4.20 4.59 -2.06
CA ALA A 108 5.18 5.44 -1.38
C ALA A 108 5.02 5.42 0.15
N GLU A 109 3.79 5.49 0.64
CA GLU A 109 3.53 5.39 2.08
C GLU A 109 3.96 4.02 2.63
N ILE A 110 3.58 2.94 1.96
CA ILE A 110 3.87 1.56 2.39
C ILE A 110 5.39 1.32 2.46
N VAL A 111 6.16 1.79 1.49
CA VAL A 111 7.62 1.65 1.50
C VAL A 111 8.25 2.32 2.73
N LEU A 112 7.73 3.48 3.14
CA LEU A 112 8.20 4.16 4.36
C LEU A 112 7.77 3.47 5.66
N GLU A 113 6.62 2.79 5.66
CA GLU A 113 6.15 1.98 6.81
C GLU A 113 7.08 0.79 7.08
N ARG A 114 7.83 0.34 6.08
CA ARG A 114 8.70 -0.85 6.14
C ARG A 114 7.98 -2.06 6.77
N PRO A 115 6.84 -2.49 6.21
CA PRO A 115 6.15 -3.66 6.71
C PRO A 115 7.00 -4.91 6.53
N ASN A 116 6.80 -5.92 7.39
CA ASN A 116 7.38 -7.26 7.20
C ASN A 116 6.31 -8.31 6.84
N LEU A 117 5.06 -7.87 6.70
CA LEU A 117 3.93 -8.63 6.18
C LEU A 117 3.10 -7.70 5.30
N LEU A 118 3.05 -7.99 4.00
CA LEU A 118 2.34 -7.17 3.03
C LEU A 118 1.17 -7.97 2.43
N PHE A 119 -0.01 -7.39 2.50
CA PHE A 119 -1.20 -7.90 1.83
C PHE A 119 -1.44 -7.09 0.56
N LEU A 120 -1.56 -7.77 -0.58
CA LEU A 120 -1.81 -7.16 -1.89
C LEU A 120 -3.18 -7.63 -2.41
N ASP A 121 -4.15 -6.72 -2.52
CA ASP A 121 -5.47 -6.98 -3.09
C ASP A 121 -5.53 -6.40 -4.51
N GLU A 122 -5.51 -7.28 -5.51
CA GLU A 122 -5.51 -6.94 -6.95
C GLU A 122 -4.44 -5.89 -7.35
N PRO A 123 -3.17 -6.08 -6.97
CA PRO A 123 -2.14 -5.03 -7.10
C PRO A 123 -1.85 -4.65 -8.56
N THR A 124 -2.22 -5.49 -9.52
CA THR A 124 -1.91 -5.29 -10.94
C THR A 124 -2.91 -4.43 -11.70
N ASN A 125 -4.11 -4.20 -11.15
CA ASN A 125 -5.20 -3.57 -11.90
C ASN A 125 -4.99 -2.08 -12.20
N HIS A 126 -4.07 -1.40 -11.50
CA HIS A 126 -3.81 0.04 -11.68
C HIS A 126 -2.32 0.39 -11.68
N LEU A 127 -1.44 -0.62 -11.69
CA LEU A 127 -0.01 -0.40 -11.74
C LEU A 127 0.47 -0.46 -13.19
N ASP A 128 1.16 0.60 -13.62
CA ASP A 128 1.91 0.59 -14.87
C ASP A 128 3.11 -0.39 -14.79
N ILE A 129 3.71 -0.67 -15.94
CA ILE A 129 4.81 -1.63 -16.08
C ILE A 129 5.97 -1.27 -15.13
N TYR A 130 6.29 0.02 -14.96
CA TYR A 130 7.36 0.51 -14.09
C TYR A 130 7.11 0.21 -12.60
N THR A 131 5.87 0.36 -12.16
CA THR A 131 5.52 0.08 -10.76
C THR A 131 5.46 -1.42 -10.49
N ARG A 132 5.14 -2.24 -11.51
CA ARG A 132 5.21 -3.70 -11.42
C ARG A 132 6.64 -4.20 -11.26
N GLU A 133 7.59 -3.65 -12.01
CA GLU A 133 9.01 -4.00 -11.91
C GLU A 133 9.58 -3.67 -10.52
N ASN A 134 9.31 -2.48 -9.99
CA ASN A 134 9.72 -2.07 -8.65
C ASN A 134 9.10 -2.92 -7.53
N LEU A 135 7.88 -3.47 -7.73
CA LEU A 135 7.25 -4.41 -6.81
C LEU A 135 7.92 -5.79 -6.82
N THR A 136 8.56 -6.14 -7.92
CA THR A 136 9.22 -7.45 -8.06
C THR A 136 10.61 -7.46 -7.43
N GLU A 137 11.26 -6.29 -7.32
CA GLU A 137 12.59 -6.11 -6.73
C GLU A 137 12.56 -5.80 -5.22
N ALA A 138 11.39 -5.50 -4.64
CA ALA A 138 11.20 -5.16 -3.22
C ALA A 138 10.70 -6.38 -2.42
#